data_289747bfd1a8a02878c3716ccea24480
#
_entry.id   289747bfd1a8a02878c3716ccea24480
#
_cell.length_a   1.000
_cell.length_b   1.000
_cell.length_c   1.000
_cell.angle_alpha   90.00
_cell.angle_beta   90.00
_cell.angle_gamma   90.00
#
_symmetry.space_group_name_H-M   'P 1'
#
loop_
_entity.id
_entity.type
_entity.pdbx_description
1 polymer ?
#
loop_
_entity_poly.entity_id
_entity_poly.type
_entity_poly.pdbx_seq_one_letter_code
_entity_poly.pdbx_strand_id
1 'polypeptide(L)'
;MASLHESAEFIGSSALKQDLQDDVFRYCTFDSLDVEGQGFEGIAVDCLFKNSSWYWSLFNTARFVEVEFNGCVFRGCGFAGCVFTRCRFVNCQFTKSNLGGDCTFDDCSWYDCEQVSCDGLPPGFTTATTQQ
;
A
#
# COMPACT_ATOMS: atom_id res chain seq x y z
N MET A 1 -5.42 -17.56 -11.61
CA MET A 1 -4.74 -16.80 -12.66
C MET A 1 -5.01 -15.33 -12.46
N ALA A 2 -3.97 -14.52 -12.52
CA ALA A 2 -4.11 -13.10 -12.30
C ALA A 2 -4.83 -12.43 -13.46
N SER A 3 -5.70 -11.48 -13.15
CA SER A 3 -6.42 -10.71 -14.15
C SER A 3 -5.90 -9.29 -14.18
N LEU A 4 -6.07 -8.63 -15.31
CA LEU A 4 -5.67 -7.25 -15.47
C LEU A 4 -6.90 -6.35 -15.37
N HIS A 5 -6.79 -5.34 -14.51
CA HIS A 5 -7.81 -4.31 -14.34
C HIS A 5 -7.22 -2.98 -14.78
N GLU A 6 -7.89 -2.31 -15.71
CA GLU A 6 -7.41 -1.01 -16.20
C GLU A 6 -8.46 0.04 -16.02
N SER A 7 -8.04 1.19 -15.48
CA SER A 7 -8.89 2.36 -15.31
C SER A 7 -10.15 2.07 -14.50
N ALA A 8 -10.06 1.12 -13.58
CA ALA A 8 -11.19 0.74 -12.75
C ALA A 8 -11.18 1.53 -11.45
N GLU A 9 -12.34 1.66 -10.83
CA GLU A 9 -12.47 2.28 -9.53
C GLU A 9 -13.03 1.27 -8.54
N PHE A 10 -12.36 1.13 -7.40
CA PHE A 10 -12.79 0.27 -6.31
C PHE A 10 -13.10 1.18 -5.14
N ILE A 11 -14.39 1.46 -4.93
CA ILE A 11 -14.81 2.44 -3.95
C ILE A 11 -15.69 1.78 -2.91
N GLY A 12 -15.38 2.02 -1.64
CA GLY A 12 -16.17 1.51 -0.55
C GLY A 12 -15.45 0.42 0.22
N SER A 13 -15.96 0.14 1.42
CA SER A 13 -15.23 -0.68 2.38
C SER A 13 -14.98 -2.11 1.91
N SER A 14 -15.82 -2.66 1.07
CA SER A 14 -15.67 -4.04 0.62
C SER A 14 -15.27 -4.16 -0.84
N ALA A 15 -14.79 -3.08 -1.44
CA ALA A 15 -14.54 -3.07 -2.88
C ALA A 15 -13.40 -3.98 -3.30
N LEU A 16 -12.37 -4.15 -2.44
CA LEU A 16 -11.27 -5.04 -2.76
C LEU A 16 -11.58 -6.42 -2.20
N LYS A 17 -11.97 -7.33 -3.07
CA LYS A 17 -12.33 -8.66 -2.66
C LYS A 17 -11.13 -9.57 -2.63
N GLN A 18 -11.24 -10.64 -1.87
CA GLN A 18 -10.11 -11.54 -1.66
C GLN A 18 -9.60 -12.17 -2.96
N ASP A 19 -10.46 -12.40 -3.92
CA ASP A 19 -10.04 -13.00 -5.18
C ASP A 19 -9.31 -12.02 -6.10
N LEU A 20 -9.19 -10.75 -5.70
CA LEU A 20 -8.44 -9.76 -6.47
C LEU A 20 -7.03 -9.56 -5.97
N GLN A 21 -6.64 -10.24 -4.89
CA GLN A 21 -5.43 -9.86 -4.17
C GLN A 21 -4.13 -10.14 -4.95
N ASP A 22 -4.15 -10.99 -5.95
CA ASP A 22 -2.94 -11.23 -6.75
C ASP A 22 -3.09 -10.76 -8.19
N ASP A 23 -4.05 -9.91 -8.46
CA ASP A 23 -4.28 -9.40 -9.81
C ASP A 23 -3.35 -8.23 -10.13
N VAL A 24 -3.42 -7.78 -11.38
CA VAL A 24 -2.63 -6.65 -11.88
C VAL A 24 -3.57 -5.47 -12.09
N PHE A 25 -3.16 -4.30 -11.59
CA PHE A 25 -3.99 -3.09 -11.65
C PHE A 25 -3.20 -1.97 -12.31
N ARG A 26 -3.79 -1.33 -13.32
CA ARG A 26 -3.18 -0.18 -14.00
C ARG A 26 -4.18 0.95 -14.07
N TYR A 27 -3.73 2.15 -13.70
CA TYR A 27 -4.56 3.36 -13.74
C TYR A 27 -5.84 3.20 -12.93
N CYS A 28 -5.77 2.45 -11.85
CA CYS A 28 -6.93 2.19 -11.00
C CYS A 28 -6.93 3.10 -9.78
N THR A 29 -8.10 3.35 -9.24
CA THR A 29 -8.26 4.11 -8.01
C THR A 29 -8.93 3.21 -6.97
N PHE A 30 -8.33 3.18 -5.77
CA PHE A 30 -8.88 2.47 -4.63
C PHE A 30 -9.23 3.51 -3.58
N ASP A 31 -10.50 3.66 -3.25
CA ASP A 31 -10.96 4.75 -2.40
C ASP A 31 -11.83 4.22 -1.29
N SER A 32 -11.52 4.63 -0.07
CA SER A 32 -12.34 4.32 1.10
C SER A 32 -12.48 2.82 1.37
N LEU A 33 -11.40 2.09 1.10
CA LEU A 33 -11.37 0.67 1.43
C LEU A 33 -11.23 0.46 2.93
N ASP A 34 -11.80 -0.62 3.44
CA ASP A 34 -11.60 -1.03 4.81
C ASP A 34 -11.28 -2.52 4.78
N VAL A 35 -9.98 -2.83 4.84
CA VAL A 35 -9.49 -4.18 4.61
C VAL A 35 -8.98 -4.75 5.91
N GLU A 36 -9.40 -5.94 6.25
CA GLU A 36 -8.97 -6.59 7.47
C GLU A 36 -8.55 -8.03 7.17
N GLY A 37 -7.31 -8.36 7.50
CA GLY A 37 -6.82 -9.73 7.42
C GLY A 37 -6.62 -10.26 6.01
N GLN A 38 -6.75 -9.42 5.01
CA GLN A 38 -6.59 -9.82 3.63
C GLN A 38 -5.16 -9.61 3.16
N GLY A 39 -4.69 -10.43 2.24
CA GLY A 39 -3.40 -10.25 1.66
C GLY A 39 -3.45 -9.46 0.36
N PHE A 40 -2.31 -8.98 -0.07
CA PHE A 40 -2.16 -8.36 -1.38
C PHE A 40 -0.82 -8.81 -1.94
N GLU A 41 -0.86 -9.53 -3.03
CA GLU A 41 0.34 -10.07 -3.68
C GLU A 41 0.44 -9.63 -5.13
N GLY A 42 -0.33 -8.64 -5.51
CA GLY A 42 -0.45 -8.26 -6.89
C GLY A 42 0.53 -7.18 -7.32
N ILE A 43 0.23 -6.60 -8.47
CA ILE A 43 1.04 -5.55 -9.07
C ILE A 43 0.13 -4.36 -9.32
N ALA A 44 0.54 -3.18 -8.88
CA ALA A 44 -0.20 -1.95 -9.14
C ALA A 44 0.74 -0.96 -9.84
N VAL A 45 0.28 -0.42 -10.97
CA VAL A 45 1.06 0.53 -11.77
C VAL A 45 0.18 1.75 -12.04
N ASP A 46 0.72 2.93 -11.74
CA ASP A 46 0.00 4.20 -11.95
C ASP A 46 -1.36 4.20 -11.26
N CYS A 47 -1.40 3.72 -10.04
CA CYS A 47 -2.64 3.61 -9.27
C CYS A 47 -2.65 4.60 -8.11
N LEU A 48 -3.84 4.85 -7.58
CA LEU A 48 -4.02 5.71 -6.42
C LEU A 48 -4.81 4.95 -5.37
N PHE A 49 -4.25 4.86 -4.15
CA PHE A 49 -4.95 4.33 -2.99
C PHE A 49 -5.21 5.51 -2.07
N LYS A 50 -6.46 5.83 -1.80
CA LYS A 50 -6.76 6.98 -0.95
C LYS A 50 -7.79 6.66 0.11
N ASN A 51 -7.62 7.29 1.26
CA ASN A 51 -8.58 7.24 2.37
C ASN A 51 -8.94 5.81 2.77
N SER A 52 -7.97 4.91 2.74
CA SER A 52 -8.22 3.50 2.99
C SER A 52 -7.54 3.04 4.26
N SER A 53 -8.14 2.06 4.93
CA SER A 53 -7.59 1.47 6.14
C SER A 53 -7.26 0.00 5.89
N TRP A 54 -6.08 -0.40 6.34
CA TRP A 54 -5.63 -1.77 6.23
C TRP A 54 -5.28 -2.26 7.62
N TYR A 55 -5.93 -3.32 8.06
CA TYR A 55 -5.73 -3.86 9.40
C TYR A 55 -5.31 -5.32 9.31
N TRP A 56 -4.13 -5.65 9.85
CA TRP A 56 -3.59 -7.00 9.83
C TRP A 56 -3.49 -7.59 8.43
N SER A 57 -3.27 -6.75 7.45
CA SER A 57 -3.10 -7.21 6.08
C SER A 57 -1.65 -7.57 5.82
N LEU A 58 -1.45 -8.51 4.92
CA LEU A 58 -0.12 -8.94 4.54
C LEU A 58 0.13 -8.62 3.08
N PHE A 59 1.13 -7.78 2.84
CA PHE A 59 1.56 -7.46 1.49
C PHE A 59 2.79 -8.32 1.20
N ASN A 60 2.62 -9.38 0.43
CA ASN A 60 3.68 -10.34 0.19
C ASN A 60 4.10 -10.31 -1.26
N THR A 61 5.34 -9.95 -1.52
CA THR A 61 5.92 -9.85 -2.86
C THR A 61 5.13 -8.92 -3.78
N ALA A 62 4.37 -8.01 -3.22
CA ALA A 62 3.61 -7.03 -4.02
C ALA A 62 4.56 -6.04 -4.68
N ARG A 63 4.16 -5.55 -5.86
CA ARG A 63 4.95 -4.57 -6.59
C ARG A 63 4.09 -3.34 -6.86
N PHE A 64 4.65 -2.18 -6.50
CA PHE A 64 3.96 -0.91 -6.68
C PHE A 64 4.87 -0.01 -7.50
N VAL A 65 4.39 0.43 -8.66
CA VAL A 65 5.16 1.30 -9.55
C VAL A 65 4.34 2.55 -9.80
N GLU A 66 4.91 3.69 -9.44
CA GLU A 66 4.26 5.00 -9.61
C GLU A 66 2.88 5.03 -8.98
N VAL A 67 2.79 4.50 -7.75
CA VAL A 67 1.55 4.43 -6.99
C VAL A 67 1.58 5.49 -5.90
N GLU A 68 0.47 6.18 -5.73
CA GLU A 68 0.33 7.12 -4.63
C GLU A 68 -0.60 6.54 -3.58
N PHE A 69 -0.15 6.60 -2.31
CA PHE A 69 -0.97 6.25 -1.16
C PHE A 69 -1.26 7.55 -0.42
N ASN A 70 -2.51 7.96 -0.38
CA ASN A 70 -2.90 9.26 0.17
C ASN A 70 -3.95 9.08 1.26
N GLY A 71 -3.61 9.48 2.48
CA GLY A 71 -4.54 9.37 3.59
C GLY A 71 -4.83 7.96 4.03
N CYS A 72 -3.92 7.02 3.79
CA CYS A 72 -4.13 5.62 4.15
C CYS A 72 -3.56 5.33 5.53
N VAL A 73 -4.19 4.38 6.22
CA VAL A 73 -3.77 3.94 7.54
C VAL A 73 -3.49 2.45 7.49
N PHE A 74 -2.29 2.07 7.91
CA PHE A 74 -1.89 0.66 7.96
C PHE A 74 -1.64 0.32 9.42
N ARG A 75 -2.42 -0.61 9.97
CA ARG A 75 -2.31 -0.98 11.37
C ARG A 75 -1.94 -2.45 11.49
N GLY A 76 -0.78 -2.70 12.06
CA GLY A 76 -0.30 -4.06 12.26
C GLY A 76 -0.14 -4.85 10.98
N CYS A 77 0.17 -4.18 9.88
CA CYS A 77 0.31 -4.83 8.58
C CYS A 77 1.74 -5.32 8.38
N GLY A 78 1.89 -6.40 7.61
CA GLY A 78 3.20 -6.90 7.25
C GLY A 78 3.48 -6.66 5.78
N PHE A 79 4.71 -6.23 5.48
CA PHE A 79 5.18 -6.06 4.11
C PHE A 79 6.42 -6.92 3.94
N ALA A 80 6.35 -7.94 3.11
CA ALA A 80 7.45 -8.89 2.92
C ALA A 80 7.78 -9.00 1.44
N GLY A 81 9.05 -8.74 1.10
CA GLY A 81 9.51 -8.87 -0.27
C GLY A 81 8.88 -7.92 -1.26
N CYS A 82 8.32 -6.81 -0.78
CA CYS A 82 7.63 -5.86 -1.64
C CYS A 82 8.63 -4.91 -2.30
N VAL A 83 8.28 -4.43 -3.48
CA VAL A 83 9.10 -3.48 -4.21
C VAL A 83 8.25 -2.26 -4.52
N PHE A 84 8.76 -1.09 -4.13
CA PHE A 84 8.10 0.18 -4.36
C PHE A 84 8.99 1.02 -5.25
N THR A 85 8.52 1.37 -6.43
CA THR A 85 9.30 2.16 -7.40
C THR A 85 8.55 3.44 -7.73
N ARG A 86 9.18 4.57 -7.48
CA ARG A 86 8.61 5.90 -7.72
C ARG A 86 7.22 6.05 -7.11
N CYS A 87 7.07 5.55 -5.89
CA CYS A 87 5.81 5.63 -5.16
C CYS A 87 5.83 6.87 -4.26
N ARG A 88 4.63 7.32 -3.92
CA ARG A 88 4.49 8.49 -3.08
C ARG A 88 3.50 8.19 -1.96
N PHE A 89 3.92 8.48 -0.74
CA PHE A 89 3.08 8.29 0.44
C PHE A 89 2.77 9.65 1.03
N VAL A 90 1.51 10.03 1.08
CA VAL A 90 1.07 11.34 1.55
C VAL A 90 0.09 11.16 2.70
N ASN A 91 0.38 11.76 3.83
CA ASN A 91 -0.51 11.71 5.01
C ASN A 91 -0.89 10.28 5.39
N CYS A 92 0.06 9.35 5.32
CA CYS A 92 -0.19 7.97 5.67
C CYS A 92 0.34 7.66 7.05
N GLN A 93 -0.26 6.67 7.72
CA GLN A 93 0.16 6.25 9.04
C GLN A 93 0.37 4.74 9.06
N PHE A 94 1.48 4.33 9.65
CA PHE A 94 1.81 2.92 9.84
C PHE A 94 1.88 2.71 11.34
N THR A 95 0.82 2.16 11.93
CA THR A 95 0.65 2.13 13.36
C THR A 95 0.47 0.70 13.87
N LYS A 96 0.37 0.57 15.18
CA LYS A 96 0.22 -0.74 15.81
C LYS A 96 -1.23 -1.23 15.71
N SER A 97 -1.35 -2.55 15.71
CA SER A 97 -2.67 -3.17 15.81
C SER A 97 -3.20 -2.99 17.24
N ASN A 98 -4.45 -3.41 17.45
CA ASN A 98 -5.05 -3.35 18.78
C ASN A 98 -4.32 -4.22 19.80
N LEU A 99 -3.61 -5.23 19.33
CA LEU A 99 -2.83 -6.11 20.20
C LEU A 99 -1.38 -5.69 20.32
N GLY A 100 -1.04 -4.50 19.82
CA GLY A 100 0.32 -3.97 19.94
C GLY A 100 1.29 -4.43 18.88
N GLY A 101 0.83 -5.13 17.85
CA GLY A 101 1.70 -5.56 16.77
C GLY A 101 2.05 -4.41 15.83
N ASP A 102 3.34 -4.23 15.56
CA ASP A 102 3.82 -3.18 14.68
C ASP A 102 3.63 -3.55 13.22
N CYS A 103 3.66 -2.53 12.36
CA CYS A 103 3.86 -2.79 10.94
C CYS A 103 5.30 -3.25 10.73
N THR A 104 5.50 -4.23 9.87
CA THR A 104 6.83 -4.77 9.61
C THR A 104 7.15 -4.65 8.12
N PHE A 105 8.44 -4.45 7.83
CA PHE A 105 8.91 -4.32 6.46
C PHE A 105 10.13 -5.23 6.30
N ASP A 106 9.91 -6.44 5.77
CA ASP A 106 10.96 -7.43 5.64
C ASP A 106 11.34 -7.59 4.17
N ASP A 107 12.62 -7.43 3.86
CA ASP A 107 13.15 -7.58 2.49
C ASP A 107 12.44 -6.69 1.48
N CYS A 108 12.00 -5.52 1.91
CA CYS A 108 11.35 -4.55 1.02
C CYS A 108 12.38 -3.63 0.40
N SER A 109 12.11 -3.17 -0.80
CA SER A 109 13.00 -2.27 -1.53
C SER A 109 12.25 -1.01 -1.94
N TRP A 110 12.96 0.11 -1.88
CA TRP A 110 12.39 1.44 -2.16
C TRP A 110 13.29 2.13 -3.19
N TYR A 111 12.71 2.47 -4.35
CA TYR A 111 13.47 3.13 -5.41
C TYR A 111 12.77 4.43 -5.78
N ASP A 112 13.43 5.57 -5.54
CA ASP A 112 12.91 6.90 -5.87
C ASP A 112 11.54 7.16 -5.25
N CYS A 113 11.34 6.71 -4.04
CA CYS A 113 10.08 6.92 -3.34
C CYS A 113 10.17 8.15 -2.45
N GLU A 114 9.03 8.76 -2.18
CA GLU A 114 8.97 9.93 -1.32
C GLU A 114 7.82 9.82 -0.35
N GLN A 115 7.92 10.56 0.74
CA GLN A 115 6.82 10.61 1.70
C GLN A 115 6.63 12.06 2.14
N VAL A 116 5.38 12.41 2.41
CA VAL A 116 5.00 13.72 2.91
C VAL A 116 4.05 13.52 4.09
N SER A 117 4.44 14.00 5.25
CA SER A 117 3.59 13.96 6.45
C SER A 117 3.14 12.54 6.83
N CYS A 118 4.06 11.58 6.76
CA CYS A 118 3.76 10.20 7.13
C CYS A 118 4.43 9.83 8.44
N ASP A 119 3.85 8.85 9.13
CA ASP A 119 4.39 8.31 10.37
C ASP A 119 4.59 6.81 10.23
N GLY A 120 5.69 6.31 10.80
CA GLY A 120 5.88 4.88 10.95
C GLY A 120 6.57 4.16 9.82
N LEU A 121 7.04 4.89 8.81
CA LEU A 121 7.82 4.27 7.74
C LEU A 121 9.18 3.82 8.27
N PRO A 122 9.76 2.77 7.69
CA PRO A 122 11.01 2.22 8.22
C PRO A 122 12.19 3.15 7.98
N PRO A 123 13.25 3.01 8.79
CA PRO A 123 14.41 3.90 8.68
C PRO A 123 15.09 3.87 7.31
N GLY A 124 14.97 2.76 6.59
CA GLY A 124 15.56 2.66 5.27
C GLY A 124 14.78 3.34 4.18
N PHE A 125 13.62 3.88 4.49
CA PHE A 125 12.80 4.55 3.48
C PHE A 125 13.43 5.90 3.10
N THR A 126 13.47 6.17 1.82
CA THR A 126 14.04 7.42 1.33
C THR A 126 13.01 8.55 1.43
N THR A 127 13.45 9.67 2.00
CA THR A 127 12.59 10.84 2.07
C THR A 127 13.12 11.93 1.16
N ALA A 128 13.44 11.55 -0.02
CA ALA A 128 14.22 12.38 -0.92
C ALA A 128 13.59 13.72 -1.22
N THR A 129 12.31 13.77 -1.19
CA THR A 129 11.67 14.99 -1.54
C THR A 129 11.63 16.01 -0.52
N THR A 130 11.99 15.67 0.62
CA THR A 130 11.93 16.66 1.63
C THR A 130 12.98 17.66 1.49
N GLN A 131 13.66 17.54 0.58
CA GLN A 131 14.57 18.49 0.45
C GLN A 131 14.25 19.46 -0.37
N GLN A 132 13.86 19.69 -0.31
CA GLN A 132 13.64 20.50 -1.03
C GLN A 132 13.37 21.16 -1.04
#